data_48e4725ab91edd1def8e9ba671f86aae
#
_entry.id   48e4725ab91edd1def8e9ba671f86aae
#
_cell.length_a   1.000
_cell.length_b   1.000
_cell.length_c   1.000
_cell.angle_alpha   90.00
_cell.angle_beta   90.00
_cell.angle_gamma   90.00
#
_symmetry.space_group_name_H-M   'P 1'
#
loop_
_entity.id
_entity.type
_entity.pdbx_description
1 polymer ?
#
loop_
_entity_poly.entity_id
_entity_poly.type
_entity_poly.pdbx_seq_one_letter_code
_entity_poly.pdbx_strand_id
1 'polypeptide(L)'
;MKSKWLILFIVFGLILTACGGGSDDAAEEEVVAEEPAEELDSPATTAAAAEPVADPPSICLVLDIGGLGDLSFNDLAYSGYQKAIEDFGMVGTFLEPDGGGENRGELLELCAEAGNDLIVGNGFLFDGAMNEVAPSYPDINFAITDGVAEPGNVRGMLFKHAEGSFLAGVAAALKTTTNNVGFIGGVDFPLIHEFEQGYLAGVAAINPDITVQIGYASVPPDFSGFNDPVKGKEIALAQYEAGADIIYHAAGGTGTGMFEAAKEVSEATGTKVWGCLLYTSDAADDYIR
;
A
#
# COMPACT_ATOMS: atom_id res chain seq x y z
N MET A 1 -23.94 -50.25 -22.37
CA MET A 1 -24.32 -50.89 -21.09
C MET A 1 -24.03 -49.83 -20.03
N LYS A 2 -24.95 -49.04 -19.67
CA LYS A 2 -25.89 -48.91 -18.56
C LYS A 2 -25.31 -49.42 -17.22
N SER A 3 -25.00 -48.54 -16.27
CA SER A 3 -25.53 -48.61 -14.92
C SER A 3 -25.41 -47.26 -14.20
N LYS A 4 -26.57 -46.72 -13.83
CA LYS A 4 -26.86 -45.64 -12.90
C LYS A 4 -26.84 -46.19 -11.48
N TRP A 5 -26.53 -45.39 -10.46
CA TRP A 5 -27.08 -45.43 -9.08
C TRP A 5 -26.68 -44.09 -8.43
N LEU A 6 -27.53 -43.16 -8.17
CA LEU A 6 -28.72 -42.97 -7.32
C LEU A 6 -28.36 -42.69 -5.84
N ILE A 7 -28.42 -41.42 -5.50
CA ILE A 7 -28.98 -40.68 -4.35
C ILE A 7 -29.12 -41.43 -3.02
N LEU A 8 -28.64 -40.80 -1.92
CA LEU A 8 -29.37 -40.80 -0.66
C LEU A 8 -29.16 -39.53 0.16
N PHE A 9 -30.26 -38.76 0.29
CA PHE A 9 -30.47 -37.71 1.30
C PHE A 9 -30.75 -38.36 2.65
N ILE A 10 -30.15 -37.85 3.74
CA ILE A 10 -30.71 -38.02 5.08
C ILE A 10 -30.76 -36.68 5.78
N VAL A 11 -31.98 -36.19 5.96
CA VAL A 11 -32.43 -35.15 6.87
C VAL A 11 -32.88 -35.83 8.16
N PHE A 12 -32.40 -35.37 9.32
CA PHE A 12 -33.05 -35.58 10.64
C PHE A 12 -32.30 -34.61 11.60
N GLY A 13 -32.91 -33.73 12.39
CA GLY A 13 -34.24 -33.65 12.98
C GLY A 13 -34.00 -33.01 14.35
N LEU A 14 -34.67 -31.90 14.63
CA LEU A 14 -34.75 -31.22 15.93
C LEU A 14 -35.22 -32.18 17.05
N ILE A 15 -34.66 -32.05 18.25
CA ILE A 15 -35.38 -32.32 19.50
C ILE A 15 -35.03 -31.24 20.54
N LEU A 16 -36.04 -30.44 20.87
CA LEU A 16 -36.19 -29.66 22.10
C LEU A 16 -36.59 -30.62 23.24
N THR A 17 -35.97 -30.49 24.40
CA THR A 17 -36.61 -30.87 25.66
C THR A 17 -36.24 -29.91 26.78
N ALA A 18 -37.29 -29.29 27.29
CA ALA A 18 -37.33 -28.52 28.54
C ALA A 18 -37.73 -29.43 29.70
N CYS A 19 -37.53 -28.97 30.91
CA CYS A 19 -38.00 -29.33 32.25
C CYS A 19 -36.87 -29.69 33.22
N GLY A 20 -36.69 -29.12 34.41
CA GLY A 20 -37.62 -28.44 35.29
C GLY A 20 -37.25 -28.80 36.75
N GLY A 21 -37.54 -27.90 37.71
CA GLY A 21 -37.45 -28.12 39.15
C GLY A 21 -36.25 -27.46 39.80
N GLY A 22 -36.36 -26.47 40.69
CA GLY A 22 -37.38 -26.16 41.71
C GLY A 22 -36.77 -26.28 43.09
N SER A 23 -36.58 -25.15 43.76
CA SER A 23 -36.85 -25.08 45.22
C SER A 23 -36.69 -23.62 45.69
N ASP A 24 -37.69 -23.25 46.45
CA ASP A 24 -37.96 -22.04 47.16
C ASP A 24 -36.86 -21.65 48.16
N ASP A 25 -36.63 -20.34 48.31
CA ASP A 25 -36.55 -19.76 49.65
C ASP A 25 -36.92 -18.27 49.58
N ALA A 26 -37.91 -17.93 50.41
CA ALA A 26 -38.47 -16.62 50.64
C ALA A 26 -37.60 -15.85 51.66
N ALA A 27 -37.41 -14.56 51.42
CA ALA A 27 -37.18 -13.59 52.51
C ALA A 27 -37.40 -12.16 52.03
N GLU A 28 -38.43 -11.59 52.54
CA GLU A 28 -38.64 -10.27 53.15
C GLU A 28 -38.55 -9.03 52.25
N GLU A 29 -39.71 -8.44 52.05
CA GLU A 29 -39.97 -7.04 51.72
C GLU A 29 -39.48 -6.13 52.84
N GLU A 30 -38.55 -5.25 52.53
CA GLU A 30 -38.31 -4.05 53.33
C GLU A 30 -38.86 -2.83 52.58
N VAL A 31 -39.95 -2.30 53.12
CA VAL A 31 -40.60 -1.05 52.70
C VAL A 31 -39.71 0.11 53.25
N VAL A 32 -39.05 0.82 52.37
CA VAL A 32 -38.38 2.08 52.72
C VAL A 32 -39.20 3.24 52.17
N ALA A 33 -39.54 4.15 53.06
CA ALA A 33 -40.39 5.30 52.92
C ALA A 33 -39.90 6.29 51.84
N GLU A 34 -40.86 6.86 51.10
CA GLU A 34 -40.69 8.04 50.25
C GLU A 34 -40.33 9.26 51.10
N GLU A 35 -39.15 9.85 50.88
CA GLU A 35 -38.86 11.23 51.21
C GLU A 35 -39.26 12.17 50.08
N PRO A 36 -39.72 13.38 50.35
CA PRO A 36 -40.24 14.30 49.36
C PRO A 36 -39.08 14.93 48.53
N ALA A 37 -39.28 14.99 47.24
CA ALA A 37 -38.37 15.59 46.26
C ALA A 37 -38.12 17.07 46.58
N GLU A 38 -36.89 17.46 46.90
CA GLU A 38 -36.40 18.83 46.82
C GLU A 38 -36.31 19.28 45.35
N GLU A 39 -36.98 20.35 45.05
CA GLU A 39 -36.94 21.07 43.80
C GLU A 39 -35.55 21.70 43.63
N LEU A 40 -34.62 21.03 42.89
CA LEU A 40 -33.34 21.56 42.50
C LEU A 40 -33.52 22.62 41.44
N ASP A 41 -33.36 23.84 41.88
CA ASP A 41 -33.24 25.03 41.02
C ASP A 41 -32.11 24.81 39.98
N SER A 42 -32.50 24.64 38.75
CA SER A 42 -31.57 24.38 37.62
C SER A 42 -30.89 25.70 37.26
N PRO A 43 -29.56 25.85 37.43
CA PRO A 43 -28.92 27.05 36.94
C PRO A 43 -29.03 27.08 35.40
N ALA A 44 -29.54 28.17 34.87
CA ALA A 44 -29.59 28.45 33.46
C ALA A 44 -28.20 28.25 32.85
N THR A 45 -28.04 27.16 32.12
CA THR A 45 -26.84 26.90 31.31
C THR A 45 -26.76 28.00 30.26
N THR A 46 -25.92 28.99 30.52
CA THR A 46 -25.49 29.94 29.49
C THR A 46 -24.86 29.08 28.38
N ALA A 47 -25.51 29.04 27.24
CA ALA A 47 -24.93 28.41 26.06
C ALA A 47 -23.55 29.03 25.82
N ALA A 48 -22.49 28.30 26.08
CA ALA A 48 -21.15 28.68 25.67
C ALA A 48 -21.22 28.92 24.16
N ALA A 49 -20.79 30.10 23.73
CA ALA A 49 -20.64 30.40 22.31
C ALA A 49 -19.80 29.27 21.71
N ALA A 50 -20.30 28.60 20.69
CA ALA A 50 -19.54 27.60 19.96
C ALA A 50 -18.23 28.24 19.53
N GLU A 51 -17.11 27.67 19.95
CA GLU A 51 -15.81 28.07 19.43
C GLU A 51 -15.88 27.97 17.89
N PRO A 52 -15.27 28.90 17.14
CA PRO A 52 -15.23 28.79 15.70
C PRO A 52 -14.63 27.43 15.35
N VAL A 53 -15.38 26.63 14.61
CA VAL A 53 -14.88 25.36 14.08
C VAL A 53 -13.73 25.76 13.17
N ALA A 54 -12.51 25.37 13.52
CA ALA A 54 -11.34 25.57 12.69
C ALA A 54 -11.63 24.92 11.33
N ASP A 55 -11.20 25.57 10.26
CA ASP A 55 -11.29 24.96 8.93
C ASP A 55 -10.60 23.59 8.97
N PRO A 56 -11.16 22.60 8.26
CA PRO A 56 -10.54 21.26 8.24
C PRO A 56 -9.12 21.36 7.67
N PRO A 57 -8.14 20.63 8.24
CA PRO A 57 -6.79 20.65 7.72
C PRO A 57 -6.76 20.18 6.26
N SER A 58 -5.86 20.75 5.48
CA SER A 58 -5.77 20.51 4.04
C SER A 58 -4.48 19.80 3.65
N ILE A 59 -4.58 18.88 2.65
CA ILE A 59 -3.46 18.10 2.14
C ILE A 59 -3.40 18.16 0.62
N CYS A 60 -2.19 18.38 0.08
CA CYS A 60 -1.91 18.21 -1.34
C CYS A 60 -0.91 17.08 -1.52
N LEU A 61 -1.27 16.05 -2.29
CA LEU A 61 -0.39 14.95 -2.68
C LEU A 61 0.10 15.19 -4.10
N VAL A 62 1.41 15.21 -4.31
CA VAL A 62 2.01 15.24 -5.64
C VAL A 62 2.62 13.87 -5.90
N LEU A 63 2.06 13.15 -6.88
CA LEU A 63 2.53 11.83 -7.31
C LEU A 63 3.83 11.94 -8.12
N ASP A 64 4.50 10.82 -8.33
CA ASP A 64 5.72 10.76 -9.16
C ASP A 64 5.45 10.11 -10.53
N ILE A 65 6.50 9.89 -11.30
CA ILE A 65 6.48 9.26 -12.63
C ILE A 65 5.60 8.01 -12.61
N GLY A 66 4.73 7.91 -13.59
CA GLY A 66 3.73 6.84 -13.70
C GLY A 66 2.34 7.25 -13.25
N GLY A 67 2.23 8.18 -12.29
CA GLY A 67 0.93 8.64 -11.82
C GLY A 67 0.03 7.53 -11.30
N LEU A 68 -1.29 7.77 -11.30
CA LEU A 68 -2.29 6.77 -10.93
C LEU A 68 -2.38 5.64 -11.97
N GLY A 69 -2.62 4.43 -11.47
CA GLY A 69 -2.75 3.23 -12.29
C GLY A 69 -1.44 2.45 -12.44
N ASP A 70 -0.40 2.79 -11.66
CA ASP A 70 0.84 2.03 -11.61
C ASP A 70 0.69 0.69 -10.86
N LEU A 71 -0.46 0.47 -10.24
CA LEU A 71 -0.79 -0.68 -9.39
C LEU A 71 0.27 -0.93 -8.29
N SER A 72 0.96 0.12 -7.87
CA SER A 72 2.15 0.05 -7.04
C SER A 72 2.30 1.29 -6.16
N PHE A 73 3.41 1.99 -6.32
CA PHE A 73 3.89 3.08 -5.46
C PHE A 73 2.95 4.28 -5.41
N ASN A 74 2.52 4.78 -6.57
CA ASN A 74 1.63 5.94 -6.65
C ASN A 74 0.21 5.61 -6.18
N ASP A 75 -0.32 4.46 -6.57
CA ASP A 75 -1.65 4.02 -6.15
C ASP A 75 -1.73 3.83 -4.62
N LEU A 76 -0.65 3.34 -3.99
CA LEU A 76 -0.60 3.22 -2.53
C LEU A 76 -0.50 4.57 -1.82
N ALA A 77 0.29 5.49 -2.35
CA ALA A 77 0.35 6.86 -1.83
C ALA A 77 -1.03 7.53 -1.91
N TYR A 78 -1.72 7.35 -3.04
CA TYR A 78 -3.07 7.86 -3.21
C TYR A 78 -4.09 7.20 -2.27
N SER A 79 -3.97 5.90 -2.03
CA SER A 79 -4.79 5.20 -1.03
C SER A 79 -4.57 5.77 0.38
N GLY A 80 -3.30 6.04 0.75
CA GLY A 80 -2.96 6.71 2.01
C GLY A 80 -3.55 8.11 2.12
N TYR A 81 -3.51 8.88 1.02
CA TYR A 81 -4.14 10.19 0.93
C TYR A 81 -5.66 10.11 1.11
N GLN A 82 -6.35 9.19 0.44
CA GLN A 82 -7.79 8.98 0.61
C GLN A 82 -8.13 8.62 2.06
N LYS A 83 -7.33 7.77 2.66
CA LYS A 83 -7.49 7.37 4.06
C LYS A 83 -7.26 8.53 5.02
N ALA A 84 -6.33 9.43 4.74
CA ALA A 84 -6.13 10.64 5.55
C ALA A 84 -7.36 11.57 5.50
N ILE A 85 -7.99 11.71 4.34
CA ILE A 85 -9.24 12.47 4.19
C ILE A 85 -10.36 11.82 5.03
N GLU A 86 -10.51 10.50 4.96
CA GLU A 86 -11.55 9.77 5.68
C GLU A 86 -11.33 9.79 7.20
N ASP A 87 -10.13 9.45 7.67
CA ASP A 87 -9.84 9.23 9.08
C ASP A 87 -9.70 10.56 9.87
N PHE A 88 -9.18 11.62 9.23
CA PHE A 88 -8.86 12.89 9.88
C PHE A 88 -9.78 14.04 9.46
N GLY A 89 -10.73 13.79 8.56
CA GLY A 89 -11.63 14.83 8.05
C GLY A 89 -10.91 15.92 7.27
N MET A 90 -9.76 15.57 6.64
CA MET A 90 -9.00 16.52 5.83
C MET A 90 -9.74 16.87 4.53
N VAL A 91 -9.45 18.04 3.98
CA VAL A 91 -9.77 18.37 2.59
C VAL A 91 -8.51 18.19 1.76
N GLY A 92 -8.64 17.74 0.52
CA GLY A 92 -7.43 17.42 -0.22
C GLY A 92 -7.52 17.57 -1.72
N THR A 93 -6.35 17.69 -2.31
CA THR A 93 -6.09 17.70 -3.74
C THR A 93 -4.93 16.78 -4.04
N PHE A 94 -4.89 16.16 -5.22
CA PHE A 94 -3.69 15.49 -5.71
C PHE A 94 -3.34 15.99 -7.11
N LEU A 95 -2.06 15.96 -7.42
CA LEU A 95 -1.51 16.39 -8.71
C LEU A 95 -0.60 15.29 -9.25
N GLU A 96 -0.54 15.20 -10.57
CA GLU A 96 0.33 14.27 -11.28
C GLU A 96 1.35 15.06 -12.10
N PRO A 97 2.63 14.67 -12.12
CA PRO A 97 3.63 15.34 -12.93
C PRO A 97 3.45 15.00 -14.41
N ASP A 98 4.03 15.84 -15.25
CA ASP A 98 4.24 15.50 -16.67
C ASP A 98 5.10 14.25 -16.79
N GLY A 99 5.06 13.57 -17.94
CA GLY A 99 5.58 12.22 -18.14
C GLY A 99 7.01 11.95 -17.63
N GLY A 100 7.90 12.94 -17.65
CA GLY A 100 9.27 12.85 -17.11
C GLY A 100 9.42 13.37 -15.68
N GLY A 101 8.38 14.03 -15.15
CA GLY A 101 8.40 14.62 -13.80
C GLY A 101 9.24 15.88 -13.67
N GLU A 102 9.57 16.57 -14.77
CA GLU A 102 10.39 17.79 -14.73
C GLU A 102 9.69 18.96 -14.01
N ASN A 103 8.36 18.94 -13.96
CA ASN A 103 7.52 19.99 -13.35
C ASN A 103 7.24 19.78 -11.85
N ARG A 104 7.96 18.90 -11.14
CA ARG A 104 7.75 18.62 -9.70
C ARG A 104 7.74 19.89 -8.85
N GLY A 105 8.69 20.80 -9.09
CA GLY A 105 8.79 22.08 -8.37
C GLY A 105 7.54 22.94 -8.56
N GLU A 106 7.07 23.10 -9.80
CA GLU A 106 5.86 23.85 -10.13
C GLU A 106 4.62 23.26 -9.43
N LEU A 107 4.51 21.94 -9.35
CA LEU A 107 3.39 21.29 -8.68
C LEU A 107 3.43 21.48 -7.16
N LEU A 108 4.61 21.47 -6.53
CA LEU A 108 4.76 21.80 -5.12
C LEU A 108 4.37 23.26 -4.85
N GLU A 109 4.79 24.19 -5.72
CA GLU A 109 4.40 25.60 -5.63
C GLU A 109 2.90 25.79 -5.78
N LEU A 110 2.24 25.13 -6.75
CA LEU A 110 0.79 25.17 -6.91
C LEU A 110 0.06 24.69 -5.64
N CYS A 111 0.54 23.63 -5.00
CA CYS A 111 0.00 23.16 -3.73
C CYS A 111 0.16 24.19 -2.62
N ALA A 112 1.32 24.85 -2.56
CA ALA A 112 1.63 25.85 -1.54
C ALA A 112 0.82 27.15 -1.74
N GLU A 113 0.72 27.64 -2.97
CA GLU A 113 -0.08 28.81 -3.34
C GLU A 113 -1.58 28.59 -3.10
N ALA A 114 -2.06 27.35 -3.21
CA ALA A 114 -3.43 26.97 -2.85
C ALA A 114 -3.70 27.00 -1.34
N GLY A 115 -2.66 27.18 -0.51
CA GLY A 115 -2.78 27.32 0.94
C GLY A 115 -2.99 26.00 1.66
N ASN A 116 -2.45 24.90 1.15
CA ASN A 116 -2.51 23.61 1.85
C ASN A 116 -1.62 23.61 3.10
N ASP A 117 -2.10 22.96 4.18
CA ASP A 117 -1.36 22.84 5.45
C ASP A 117 -0.26 21.78 5.38
N LEU A 118 -0.46 20.74 4.57
CA LEU A 118 0.49 19.66 4.33
C LEU A 118 0.63 19.40 2.83
N ILE A 119 1.86 19.35 2.36
CA ILE A 119 2.20 19.02 0.97
C ILE A 119 3.10 17.79 0.98
N VAL A 120 2.67 16.73 0.28
CA VAL A 120 3.41 15.47 0.20
C VAL A 120 3.92 15.26 -1.22
N GLY A 121 5.23 15.20 -1.39
CA GLY A 121 5.88 14.74 -2.63
C GLY A 121 6.16 13.24 -2.53
N ASN A 122 5.60 12.47 -3.46
CA ASN A 122 5.67 11.02 -3.42
C ASN A 122 6.89 10.49 -4.18
N GLY A 123 8.01 10.34 -3.50
CA GLY A 123 9.21 9.73 -4.07
C GLY A 123 10.46 10.59 -3.93
N PHE A 124 11.61 9.92 -3.90
CA PHE A 124 12.92 10.53 -3.70
C PHE A 124 13.31 11.58 -4.76
N LEU A 125 12.70 11.50 -5.95
CA LEU A 125 12.96 12.47 -7.03
C LEU A 125 12.43 13.89 -6.70
N PHE A 126 11.67 14.03 -5.61
CA PHE A 126 11.29 15.34 -5.08
C PHE A 126 12.37 16.01 -4.22
N ASP A 127 13.48 15.35 -3.86
CA ASP A 127 14.53 15.91 -2.99
C ASP A 127 14.99 17.31 -3.44
N GLY A 128 15.34 17.46 -4.72
CA GLY A 128 15.77 18.74 -5.28
C GLY A 128 14.68 19.80 -5.21
N ALA A 129 13.47 19.46 -5.67
CA ALA A 129 12.34 20.39 -5.70
C ALA A 129 11.91 20.80 -4.26
N MET A 130 11.94 19.89 -3.29
CA MET A 130 11.66 20.22 -1.89
C MET A 130 12.68 21.20 -1.30
N ASN A 131 13.96 21.02 -1.61
CA ASN A 131 15.03 21.91 -1.16
C ASN A 131 14.90 23.32 -1.75
N GLU A 132 14.36 23.45 -2.95
CA GLU A 132 14.16 24.74 -3.62
C GLU A 132 12.87 25.45 -3.18
N VAL A 133 11.76 24.72 -3.08
CA VAL A 133 10.43 25.28 -2.86
C VAL A 133 10.12 25.51 -1.38
N ALA A 134 10.37 24.53 -0.51
CA ALA A 134 9.93 24.60 0.88
C ALA A 134 10.44 25.79 1.69
N PRO A 135 11.68 26.32 1.47
CA PRO A 135 12.15 27.52 2.17
C PRO A 135 11.33 28.78 1.90
N SER A 136 10.62 28.84 0.76
CA SER A 136 9.77 29.99 0.40
C SER A 136 8.41 29.96 1.13
N TYR A 137 8.06 28.85 1.75
CA TYR A 137 6.79 28.61 2.44
C TYR A 137 7.00 28.08 3.87
N PRO A 138 7.65 28.85 4.76
CA PRO A 138 8.11 28.35 6.07
C PRO A 138 6.98 27.93 7.03
N ASP A 139 5.76 28.40 6.79
CA ASP A 139 4.57 28.08 7.59
C ASP A 139 3.82 26.83 7.09
N ILE A 140 4.21 26.27 5.93
CA ILE A 140 3.62 25.06 5.36
C ILE A 140 4.47 23.85 5.74
N ASN A 141 3.83 22.75 6.09
CA ASN A 141 4.50 21.47 6.33
C ASN A 141 4.65 20.70 5.03
N PHE A 142 5.86 20.23 4.76
CA PHE A 142 6.15 19.35 3.63
C PHE A 142 6.54 17.95 4.13
N ALA A 143 6.24 16.94 3.34
CA ALA A 143 6.71 15.59 3.56
C ALA A 143 7.17 14.97 2.22
N ILE A 144 8.18 14.12 2.29
CA ILE A 144 8.71 13.42 1.13
C ILE A 144 8.80 11.92 1.42
N THR A 145 8.27 11.10 0.50
CA THR A 145 8.36 9.65 0.58
C THR A 145 9.70 9.18 0.01
N ASP A 146 10.38 8.28 0.72
CA ASP A 146 11.67 7.68 0.31
C ASP A 146 12.79 8.70 0.05
N GLY A 147 12.67 9.90 0.58
CA GLY A 147 13.62 10.97 0.39
C GLY A 147 13.94 11.71 1.69
N VAL A 148 14.95 12.55 1.62
CA VAL A 148 15.36 13.47 2.68
C VAL A 148 15.59 14.84 2.06
N ALA A 149 15.13 15.89 2.75
CA ALA A 149 15.39 17.26 2.35
C ALA A 149 15.90 18.06 3.55
N GLU A 150 16.70 19.11 3.27
CA GLU A 150 17.37 19.89 4.31
C GLU A 150 16.45 20.89 5.04
N PRO A 151 15.43 21.53 4.40
CA PRO A 151 14.61 22.53 5.05
C PRO A 151 13.89 21.99 6.29
N GLY A 152 13.88 22.82 7.37
CA GLY A 152 13.32 22.41 8.67
C GLY A 152 11.82 22.13 8.69
N ASN A 153 11.08 22.58 7.65
CA ASN A 153 9.66 22.32 7.44
C ASN A 153 9.40 21.14 6.50
N VAL A 154 10.42 20.35 6.12
CA VAL A 154 10.28 19.13 5.33
C VAL A 154 10.55 17.90 6.20
N ARG A 155 9.62 16.94 6.17
CA ARG A 155 9.77 15.66 6.85
C ARG A 155 10.04 14.53 5.86
N GLY A 156 11.23 13.92 5.94
CA GLY A 156 11.53 12.67 5.23
C GLY A 156 10.79 11.48 5.86
N MET A 157 10.17 10.67 5.02
CA MET A 157 9.54 9.40 5.39
C MET A 157 10.34 8.27 4.76
N LEU A 158 11.19 7.64 5.56
CA LEU A 158 12.07 6.54 5.13
C LEU A 158 11.52 5.20 5.59
N PHE A 159 11.61 4.22 4.72
CA PHE A 159 11.10 2.88 4.96
C PHE A 159 12.22 1.84 4.99
N LYS A 160 11.91 0.66 5.52
CA LYS A 160 12.86 -0.46 5.62
C LYS A 160 12.74 -1.36 4.40
N HIS A 161 13.13 -0.84 3.23
CA HIS A 161 12.98 -1.51 1.94
C HIS A 161 13.62 -2.90 1.92
N ALA A 162 14.85 -3.01 2.46
CA ALA A 162 15.56 -4.28 2.53
C ALA A 162 14.83 -5.32 3.40
N GLU A 163 14.20 -4.91 4.52
CA GLU A 163 13.47 -5.85 5.39
C GLU A 163 12.21 -6.40 4.70
N GLY A 164 11.44 -5.52 4.03
CA GLY A 164 10.26 -5.95 3.25
C GLY A 164 10.65 -6.86 2.09
N SER A 165 11.68 -6.48 1.33
CA SER A 165 12.18 -7.26 0.19
C SER A 165 12.80 -8.59 0.61
N PHE A 166 13.38 -8.67 1.83
CA PHE A 166 13.83 -9.93 2.40
C PHE A 166 12.68 -10.94 2.52
N LEU A 167 11.52 -10.49 2.99
CA LEU A 167 10.35 -11.37 3.10
C LEU A 167 9.85 -11.83 1.72
N ALA A 168 9.90 -10.95 0.71
CA ALA A 168 9.60 -11.33 -0.67
C ALA A 168 10.58 -12.39 -1.19
N GLY A 169 11.88 -12.26 -0.89
CA GLY A 169 12.92 -13.23 -1.22
C GLY A 169 12.70 -14.59 -0.54
N VAL A 170 12.34 -14.59 0.74
CA VAL A 170 11.97 -15.81 1.48
C VAL A 170 10.77 -16.50 0.83
N ALA A 171 9.72 -15.73 0.50
CA ALA A 171 8.53 -16.28 -0.14
C ALA A 171 8.85 -16.88 -1.52
N ALA A 172 9.65 -16.20 -2.34
CA ALA A 172 10.09 -16.69 -3.63
C ALA A 172 10.91 -17.99 -3.51
N ALA A 173 11.86 -18.02 -2.58
CA ALA A 173 12.71 -19.21 -2.36
C ALA A 173 11.94 -20.43 -1.87
N LEU A 174 10.92 -20.23 -1.04
CA LEU A 174 10.03 -21.30 -0.57
C LEU A 174 9.06 -21.78 -1.65
N LYS A 175 8.73 -20.93 -2.62
CA LYS A 175 7.72 -21.18 -3.65
C LYS A 175 8.30 -21.70 -4.95
N THR A 176 9.53 -21.32 -5.31
CA THR A 176 10.15 -21.72 -6.58
C THR A 176 10.22 -23.24 -6.73
N THR A 177 10.01 -23.71 -7.94
CA THR A 177 10.14 -25.11 -8.35
C THR A 177 11.31 -25.34 -9.28
N THR A 178 11.89 -24.25 -9.81
CA THR A 178 13.02 -24.31 -10.75
C THR A 178 14.36 -23.99 -10.09
N ASN A 179 14.37 -23.53 -8.84
CA ASN A 179 15.54 -22.93 -8.18
C ASN A 179 16.13 -21.74 -8.97
N ASN A 180 15.27 -21.01 -9.66
CA ASN A 180 15.64 -19.84 -10.43
C ASN A 180 14.53 -18.80 -10.30
N VAL A 181 14.88 -17.64 -9.78
CA VAL A 181 13.95 -16.53 -9.54
C VAL A 181 14.50 -15.25 -10.16
N GLY A 182 13.67 -14.23 -10.30
CA GLY A 182 14.05 -12.96 -10.90
C GLY A 182 13.82 -11.77 -10.00
N PHE A 183 14.56 -10.69 -10.28
CA PHE A 183 14.34 -9.35 -9.75
C PHE A 183 14.31 -8.35 -10.92
N ILE A 184 13.37 -7.41 -10.90
CA ILE A 184 13.32 -6.29 -11.84
C ILE A 184 13.29 -4.99 -11.05
N GLY A 185 14.34 -4.17 -11.20
CA GLY A 185 14.38 -2.80 -10.72
C GLY A 185 13.97 -1.82 -11.81
N GLY A 186 13.30 -0.74 -11.45
CA GLY A 186 12.94 0.32 -12.40
C GLY A 186 14.20 1.03 -12.91
N VAL A 187 15.03 1.49 -12.01
CA VAL A 187 16.28 2.21 -12.33
C VAL A 187 17.42 1.63 -11.50
N ASP A 188 18.59 1.47 -12.13
CA ASP A 188 19.82 1.06 -11.44
C ASP A 188 20.33 2.21 -10.55
N PHE A 189 19.76 2.29 -9.33
CA PHE A 189 19.95 3.40 -8.41
C PHE A 189 20.07 2.89 -6.96
N PRO A 190 20.83 3.56 -6.08
CA PRO A 190 21.09 3.09 -4.72
C PRO A 190 19.85 2.70 -3.91
N LEU A 191 18.75 3.45 -4.00
CA LEU A 191 17.49 3.11 -3.33
C LEU A 191 16.94 1.77 -3.80
N ILE A 192 16.98 1.50 -5.11
CA ILE A 192 16.46 0.25 -5.68
C ILE A 192 17.38 -0.93 -5.36
N HIS A 193 18.68 -0.66 -5.16
CA HIS A 193 19.60 -1.69 -4.64
C HIS A 193 19.24 -2.15 -3.23
N GLU A 194 18.60 -1.33 -2.38
CA GLU A 194 18.13 -1.80 -1.08
C GLU A 194 17.06 -2.90 -1.22
N PHE A 195 16.15 -2.74 -2.19
CA PHE A 195 15.16 -3.77 -2.52
C PHE A 195 15.82 -5.05 -3.05
N GLU A 196 16.74 -4.90 -4.01
CA GLU A 196 17.51 -6.02 -4.56
C GLU A 196 18.27 -6.78 -3.48
N GLN A 197 19.06 -6.08 -2.67
CA GLN A 197 19.89 -6.71 -1.63
C GLN A 197 19.04 -7.41 -0.57
N GLY A 198 17.91 -6.82 -0.20
CA GLY A 198 16.95 -7.45 0.69
C GLY A 198 16.41 -8.77 0.09
N TYR A 199 15.97 -8.71 -1.17
CA TYR A 199 15.48 -9.89 -1.88
C TYR A 199 16.53 -11.00 -1.99
N LEU A 200 17.74 -10.67 -2.42
CA LEU A 200 18.88 -11.60 -2.50
C LEU A 200 19.15 -12.25 -1.15
N ALA A 201 19.19 -11.47 -0.08
CA ALA A 201 19.42 -11.97 1.26
C ALA A 201 18.30 -12.92 1.72
N GLY A 202 17.04 -12.62 1.40
CA GLY A 202 15.89 -13.48 1.70
C GLY A 202 15.95 -14.82 0.96
N VAL A 203 16.27 -14.80 -0.33
CA VAL A 203 16.46 -15.99 -1.14
C VAL A 203 17.60 -16.87 -0.56
N ALA A 204 18.75 -16.25 -0.32
CA ALA A 204 19.93 -16.96 0.20
C ALA A 204 19.73 -17.55 1.60
N ALA A 205 18.90 -16.91 2.43
CA ALA A 205 18.58 -17.41 3.77
C ALA A 205 17.81 -18.74 3.75
N ILE A 206 17.07 -19.03 2.68
CA ILE A 206 16.33 -20.29 2.49
C ILE A 206 17.19 -21.31 1.73
N ASN A 207 17.73 -20.91 0.59
CA ASN A 207 18.59 -21.76 -0.21
C ASN A 207 19.58 -20.91 -1.04
N PRO A 208 20.88 -20.93 -0.69
CA PRO A 208 21.89 -20.13 -1.39
C PRO A 208 22.21 -20.65 -2.81
N ASP A 209 21.73 -21.85 -3.18
CA ASP A 209 21.94 -22.41 -4.52
C ASP A 209 20.87 -21.96 -5.52
N ILE A 210 19.86 -21.19 -5.09
CA ILE A 210 18.89 -20.60 -6.01
C ILE A 210 19.56 -19.48 -6.82
N THR A 211 19.42 -19.58 -8.14
CA THR A 211 19.85 -18.51 -9.05
C THR A 211 18.90 -17.33 -8.97
N VAL A 212 19.43 -16.13 -8.82
CA VAL A 212 18.66 -14.90 -8.92
C VAL A 212 19.10 -14.11 -10.14
N GLN A 213 18.19 -13.93 -11.10
CA GLN A 213 18.41 -13.11 -12.29
C GLN A 213 18.06 -11.66 -11.97
N ILE A 214 18.91 -10.70 -12.32
CA ILE A 214 18.70 -9.28 -12.03
C ILE A 214 18.60 -8.51 -13.33
N GLY A 215 17.62 -7.62 -13.43
CA GLY A 215 17.45 -6.71 -14.55
C GLY A 215 16.95 -5.34 -14.09
N TYR A 216 17.40 -4.29 -14.78
CA TYR A 216 16.95 -2.92 -14.59
C TYR A 216 16.39 -2.37 -15.89
N ALA A 217 15.30 -1.60 -15.81
CA ALA A 217 14.67 -1.03 -16.97
C ALA A 217 15.46 0.14 -17.55
N SER A 218 16.08 0.96 -16.68
CA SER A 218 16.94 2.08 -17.10
C SER A 218 18.09 2.32 -16.11
N VAL A 219 18.96 3.27 -16.46
CA VAL A 219 20.07 3.74 -15.63
C VAL A 219 20.07 5.26 -15.59
N PRO A 220 20.50 5.90 -14.48
CA PRO A 220 20.58 7.37 -14.42
C PRO A 220 21.42 7.98 -15.55
N PRO A 221 21.07 9.14 -16.10
CA PRO A 221 20.01 10.04 -15.61
C PRO A 221 18.59 9.73 -16.12
N ASP A 222 18.38 8.60 -16.77
CA ASP A 222 17.08 8.18 -17.26
C ASP A 222 16.27 7.49 -16.15
N PHE A 223 15.20 8.13 -15.67
CA PHE A 223 14.29 7.61 -14.67
C PHE A 223 12.97 7.08 -15.26
N SER A 224 12.85 7.03 -16.60
CA SER A 224 11.66 6.47 -17.28
C SER A 224 11.42 5.00 -16.94
N GLY A 225 12.46 4.30 -16.46
CA GLY A 225 12.38 2.91 -16.02
C GLY A 225 11.38 2.65 -14.88
N PHE A 226 10.81 3.68 -14.25
CA PHE A 226 9.69 3.53 -13.32
C PHE A 226 8.32 3.51 -14.01
N ASN A 227 8.25 3.82 -15.31
CA ASN A 227 7.00 3.81 -16.08
C ASN A 227 7.20 3.34 -17.54
N ASP A 228 7.83 2.19 -17.72
CA ASP A 228 8.01 1.53 -19.03
C ASP A 228 7.52 0.06 -18.96
N PRO A 229 6.20 -0.18 -19.05
CA PRO A 229 5.64 -1.53 -19.03
C PRO A 229 6.17 -2.42 -20.17
N VAL A 230 6.51 -1.84 -21.30
CA VAL A 230 7.06 -2.60 -22.45
C VAL A 230 8.41 -3.17 -22.06
N LYS A 231 9.28 -2.35 -21.48
CA LYS A 231 10.60 -2.77 -21.00
C LYS A 231 10.50 -3.78 -19.87
N GLY A 232 9.56 -3.56 -18.94
CA GLY A 232 9.27 -4.51 -17.86
C GLY A 232 8.88 -5.88 -18.39
N LYS A 233 8.01 -5.93 -19.40
CA LYS A 233 7.60 -7.17 -20.08
C LYS A 233 8.77 -7.86 -20.78
N GLU A 234 9.60 -7.11 -21.52
CA GLU A 234 10.78 -7.65 -22.20
C GLU A 234 11.74 -8.34 -21.22
N ILE A 235 12.07 -7.67 -20.11
CA ILE A 235 12.96 -8.22 -19.09
C ILE A 235 12.34 -9.47 -18.45
N ALA A 236 11.06 -9.43 -18.12
CA ALA A 236 10.38 -10.55 -17.50
C ALA A 236 10.33 -11.78 -18.43
N LEU A 237 9.98 -11.59 -19.71
CA LEU A 237 9.99 -12.68 -20.68
C LEU A 237 11.37 -13.32 -20.80
N ALA A 238 12.44 -12.51 -20.84
CA ALA A 238 13.80 -13.04 -20.90
C ALA A 238 14.17 -13.85 -19.63
N GLN A 239 13.76 -13.38 -18.45
CA GLN A 239 13.99 -14.11 -17.20
C GLN A 239 13.19 -15.41 -17.11
N TYR A 240 11.93 -15.44 -17.56
CA TYR A 240 11.14 -16.68 -17.64
C TYR A 240 11.71 -17.65 -18.67
N GLU A 241 12.15 -17.17 -19.83
CA GLU A 241 12.81 -18.00 -20.84
C GLU A 241 14.12 -18.62 -20.30
N ALA A 242 14.86 -17.87 -19.47
CA ALA A 242 16.06 -18.37 -18.81
C ALA A 242 15.76 -19.25 -17.59
N GLY A 243 14.49 -19.58 -17.33
CA GLY A 243 14.05 -20.58 -16.36
C GLY A 243 13.61 -20.04 -15.01
N ALA A 244 13.47 -18.73 -14.82
CA ALA A 244 12.83 -18.21 -13.64
C ALA A 244 11.35 -18.62 -13.61
N ASP A 245 10.83 -18.93 -12.42
CA ASP A 245 9.41 -19.23 -12.24
C ASP A 245 8.71 -18.20 -11.33
N ILE A 246 9.47 -17.32 -10.70
CA ILE A 246 8.99 -16.23 -9.86
C ILE A 246 9.84 -15.00 -10.12
N ILE A 247 9.20 -13.86 -10.37
CA ILE A 247 9.89 -12.56 -10.52
C ILE A 247 9.30 -11.57 -9.53
N TYR A 248 10.16 -10.91 -8.74
CA TYR A 248 9.83 -9.80 -7.87
C TYR A 248 10.27 -8.49 -8.52
N HIS A 249 9.46 -7.42 -8.41
CA HIS A 249 9.84 -6.13 -8.95
C HIS A 249 9.79 -4.98 -7.93
N ALA A 250 10.67 -4.00 -8.13
CA ALA A 250 10.69 -2.69 -7.50
C ALA A 250 10.81 -1.62 -8.61
N ALA A 251 9.75 -1.47 -9.42
CA ALA A 251 9.81 -0.79 -10.71
C ALA A 251 8.57 0.07 -11.03
N GLY A 252 7.69 0.33 -10.05
CA GLY A 252 6.48 1.13 -10.30
C GLY A 252 5.65 0.59 -11.46
N GLY A 253 5.18 1.47 -12.33
CA GLY A 253 4.35 1.13 -13.50
C GLY A 253 5.01 0.14 -14.49
N THR A 254 6.33 0.10 -14.55
CA THR A 254 7.09 -0.90 -15.33
C THR A 254 6.76 -2.34 -14.90
N GLY A 255 6.43 -2.54 -13.62
CA GLY A 255 6.05 -3.83 -13.07
C GLY A 255 4.76 -4.41 -13.68
N THR A 256 3.87 -3.58 -14.20
CA THR A 256 2.63 -4.04 -14.87
C THR A 256 2.97 -4.93 -16.07
N GLY A 257 4.03 -4.60 -16.81
CA GLY A 257 4.52 -5.42 -17.92
C GLY A 257 5.03 -6.80 -17.45
N MET A 258 5.64 -6.89 -16.29
CA MET A 258 6.06 -8.18 -15.70
C MET A 258 4.86 -9.08 -15.42
N PHE A 259 3.74 -8.54 -14.88
CA PHE A 259 2.52 -9.31 -14.65
C PHE A 259 1.88 -9.78 -15.98
N GLU A 260 1.91 -8.94 -17.02
CA GLU A 260 1.46 -9.36 -18.36
C GLU A 260 2.31 -10.52 -18.89
N ALA A 261 3.65 -10.45 -18.75
CA ALA A 261 4.55 -11.53 -19.13
C ALA A 261 4.26 -12.82 -18.36
N ALA A 262 4.04 -12.73 -17.04
CA ALA A 262 3.71 -13.89 -16.21
C ALA A 262 2.43 -14.60 -16.68
N LYS A 263 1.41 -13.81 -17.03
CA LYS A 263 0.15 -14.33 -17.59
C LYS A 263 0.39 -15.01 -18.94
N GLU A 264 1.06 -14.33 -19.88
CA GLU A 264 1.35 -14.85 -21.22
C GLU A 264 2.13 -16.16 -21.17
N VAL A 265 3.20 -16.23 -20.39
CA VAL A 265 4.02 -17.44 -20.24
C VAL A 265 3.21 -18.58 -19.62
N SER A 266 2.41 -18.29 -18.59
CA SER A 266 1.57 -19.31 -17.95
C SER A 266 0.54 -19.89 -18.91
N GLU A 267 -0.11 -19.05 -19.73
CA GLU A 267 -1.08 -19.47 -20.75
C GLU A 267 -0.42 -20.26 -21.89
N ALA A 268 0.75 -19.80 -22.36
CA ALA A 268 1.46 -20.43 -23.49
C ALA A 268 2.05 -21.79 -23.14
N THR A 269 2.57 -21.95 -21.89
CA THR A 269 3.27 -23.17 -21.46
C THR A 269 2.40 -24.15 -20.71
N GLY A 270 1.26 -23.72 -20.19
CA GLY A 270 0.43 -24.46 -19.24
C GLY A 270 1.08 -24.65 -17.87
N THR A 271 2.22 -24.01 -17.62
CA THR A 271 2.93 -24.03 -16.33
C THR A 271 2.83 -22.66 -15.70
N LYS A 272 2.35 -22.59 -14.45
CA LYS A 272 2.17 -21.30 -13.77
C LYS A 272 3.52 -20.72 -13.37
N VAL A 273 3.78 -19.49 -13.82
CA VAL A 273 4.84 -18.62 -13.31
C VAL A 273 4.21 -17.46 -12.54
N TRP A 274 5.00 -16.77 -11.71
CA TRP A 274 4.49 -15.83 -10.74
C TRP A 274 5.18 -14.46 -10.87
N GLY A 275 4.38 -13.41 -10.76
CA GLY A 275 4.88 -12.07 -10.44
C GLY A 275 4.67 -11.78 -8.96
N CYS A 276 5.62 -11.12 -8.33
CA CYS A 276 5.55 -10.68 -6.94
C CYS A 276 5.73 -9.17 -6.86
N LEU A 277 4.89 -8.52 -6.06
CA LEU A 277 4.96 -7.11 -5.73
C LEU A 277 5.11 -6.96 -4.22
N LEU A 278 5.96 -6.05 -3.77
CA LEU A 278 6.12 -5.75 -2.35
C LEU A 278 4.88 -5.07 -1.76
N TYR A 279 4.24 -4.23 -2.56
CA TYR A 279 3.05 -3.49 -2.16
C TYR A 279 1.82 -4.22 -2.66
N THR A 280 0.89 -4.52 -1.75
CA THR A 280 -0.40 -5.11 -2.11
C THR A 280 -1.45 -4.00 -2.12
N SER A 281 -1.90 -3.58 -3.31
CA SER A 281 -3.22 -2.97 -3.45
C SER A 281 -4.25 -4.08 -3.66
N ASP A 282 -5.53 -3.83 -3.38
CA ASP A 282 -6.61 -4.81 -3.60
C ASP A 282 -6.64 -5.36 -5.05
N ALA A 283 -6.06 -4.61 -6.01
CA ALA A 283 -5.89 -5.05 -7.39
C ALA A 283 -4.88 -6.21 -7.56
N ALA A 284 -3.93 -6.40 -6.65
CA ALA A 284 -2.98 -7.52 -6.71
C ALA A 284 -3.66 -8.87 -6.47
N ASP A 285 -4.79 -8.90 -5.75
CA ASP A 285 -5.56 -10.12 -5.50
C ASP A 285 -6.13 -10.75 -6.78
N ASP A 286 -6.38 -9.97 -7.82
CA ASP A 286 -6.89 -10.47 -9.10
C ASP A 286 -5.81 -11.11 -9.98
N TYR A 287 -4.52 -10.81 -9.75
CA TYR A 287 -3.38 -11.38 -10.49
C TYR A 287 -2.74 -12.60 -9.82
N ILE A 288 -3.07 -12.85 -8.54
CA ILE A 288 -2.56 -14.02 -7.79
C ILE A 288 -3.50 -15.24 -7.92
N ARG A 289 -4.63 -15.11 -8.59
CA ARG A 289 -5.63 -16.18 -8.79
C ARG A 289 -5.30 -17.13 -9.93
#